data_701464e15e607a87531b6ea711355204
#
_entry.id   701464e15e607a87531b6ea711355204
#
_cell.length_a   1.000
_cell.length_b   1.000
_cell.length_c   1.000
_cell.angle_alpha   90.00
_cell.angle_beta   90.00
_cell.angle_gamma   90.00
#
_symmetry.space_group_name_H-M   'P 1'
#
loop_
_entity.id
_entity.type
_entity.pdbx_description
1 polymer ?
#
loop_
_entity_poly.entity_id
_entity_poly.type
_entity_poly.pdbx_seq_one_letter_code
_entity_poly.pdbx_strand_id
1 'polypeptide(L)'
;MHNRKLIILAFTLILGLSMTFSAAAEAGETLRIAHYFAADHPVNVRLEGMFKETVEEQTDHNVEVYPANQLGSEEEFSEAVMMGEIAMAVTGNMWEMFDERISFIQLPYVFVNMDHAYDTMTGELGEQVYEELFEPLGIEVLGYFSQGGRALSNNVRPIEHPDDAEGITMRTWEGTTIIEIMESFGFDVTVMSMDELFTALQQGVVDAQDNPVSATYHQGWFEVLDYVSTTEHIIAPNYFVVNKNLMNNLPEEDRQLIEDIAADTTAQIHEDIMEEEEEIIETVEEEYGVEFTDPDVEPFMERTEHMIEEFIEDFPGTEDLIRDIQEAGEEYID
;
A
#
# COMPACT_ATOMS: atom_id res chain seq x y z
N MET A 1 64.00 53.29 58.71
CA MET A 1 65.02 52.84 57.74
C MET A 1 64.98 51.32 57.72
N HIS A 2 64.54 50.70 56.74
CA HIS A 2 64.87 49.43 56.04
C HIS A 2 63.69 48.85 55.33
N ASN A 3 63.68 49.02 54.04
CA ASN A 3 62.77 48.39 53.11
C ASN A 3 63.05 46.88 53.04
N ARG A 4 61.98 46.07 53.19
CA ARG A 4 61.99 44.69 52.72
C ARG A 4 60.87 44.51 51.74
N LYS A 5 61.23 44.35 50.48
CA LYS A 5 60.35 43.97 49.36
C LYS A 5 59.98 42.51 49.52
N LEU A 6 58.70 42.25 49.65
CA LEU A 6 58.15 40.91 49.59
C LEU A 6 57.79 40.64 48.14
N ILE A 7 58.43 39.67 47.53
CA ILE A 7 58.12 39.14 46.21
C ILE A 7 57.04 38.09 46.45
N ILE A 8 55.75 38.36 45.98
CA ILE A 8 54.69 37.41 45.92
C ILE A 8 54.74 36.72 44.58
N LEU A 9 55.09 35.42 44.59
CA LEU A 9 55.00 34.51 43.42
C LEU A 9 53.59 34.13 43.24
N ALA A 10 52.93 34.66 42.21
CA ALA A 10 51.56 34.22 41.78
C ALA A 10 51.70 32.93 40.97
N PHE A 11 51.27 31.78 41.56
CA PHE A 11 51.10 30.52 40.90
C PHE A 11 49.74 30.55 40.21
N THR A 12 49.69 30.76 38.90
CA THR A 12 48.50 30.71 38.11
C THR A 12 48.19 29.23 37.84
N LEU A 13 47.24 28.67 38.56
CA LEU A 13 46.67 27.34 38.33
C LEU A 13 45.72 27.44 37.16
N ILE A 14 46.15 27.04 35.96
CA ILE A 14 45.27 26.87 34.80
C ILE A 14 44.49 25.56 35.00
N LEU A 15 43.28 25.66 35.50
CA LEU A 15 42.33 24.59 35.53
C LEU A 15 41.76 24.42 34.09
N GLY A 16 42.31 23.47 33.34
CA GLY A 16 41.78 23.08 32.06
C GLY A 16 40.40 22.43 32.28
N LEU A 17 39.34 23.20 32.07
CA LEU A 17 37.97 22.71 31.98
C LEU A 17 37.81 21.98 30.65
N SER A 18 38.09 20.68 30.63
CA SER A 18 37.72 19.81 29.53
C SER A 18 36.19 19.79 29.51
N MET A 19 35.57 20.63 28.68
CA MET A 19 34.16 20.41 28.27
C MET A 19 34.14 19.13 27.45
N THR A 20 33.83 18.02 28.10
CA THR A 20 33.28 16.87 27.41
C THR A 20 31.95 17.33 26.86
N PHE A 21 31.89 17.63 25.56
CA PHE A 21 30.65 17.61 24.82
C PHE A 21 30.15 16.14 24.92
N SER A 22 29.32 15.86 25.90
CA SER A 22 28.42 14.74 25.83
C SER A 22 27.51 15.13 24.67
N ALA A 23 27.68 14.52 23.49
CA ALA A 23 26.60 14.41 22.55
C ALA A 23 25.49 13.75 23.37
N ALA A 24 24.43 14.47 23.69
CA ALA A 24 23.19 13.84 24.09
C ALA A 24 22.88 12.92 22.93
N ALA A 25 22.90 11.60 23.13
CA ALA A 25 22.26 10.70 22.21
C ALA A 25 20.83 11.24 22.12
N GLU A 26 20.42 11.73 20.96
CA GLU A 26 19.03 12.04 20.71
C GLU A 26 18.30 10.72 20.97
N ALA A 27 17.37 10.74 21.92
CA ALA A 27 16.54 9.57 22.18
C ALA A 27 15.83 9.22 20.87
N GLY A 28 15.89 7.97 20.46
CA GLY A 28 15.28 7.54 19.20
C GLY A 28 13.78 7.89 19.16
N GLU A 29 13.28 8.12 17.97
CA GLU A 29 11.87 8.40 17.71
C GLU A 29 11.03 7.11 17.90
N THR A 30 9.74 7.27 18.20
CA THR A 30 8.80 6.16 18.12
C THR A 30 8.10 6.19 16.76
N LEU A 31 8.42 5.22 15.92
CA LEU A 31 7.86 5.06 14.60
C LEU A 31 6.56 4.23 14.69
N ARG A 32 5.42 4.92 14.67
CA ARG A 32 4.11 4.25 14.65
C ARG A 32 3.72 3.94 13.22
N ILE A 33 3.34 2.67 12.97
CA ILE A 33 2.93 2.16 11.66
C ILE A 33 1.48 1.74 11.75
N ALA A 34 0.61 2.36 10.95
CA ALA A 34 -0.81 1.98 10.84
C ALA A 34 -1.05 1.15 9.57
N HIS A 35 -1.97 0.19 9.63
CA HIS A 35 -2.46 -0.52 8.47
C HIS A 35 -3.81 -1.21 8.72
N TYR A 36 -4.52 -1.58 7.63
CA TYR A 36 -5.85 -2.19 7.69
C TYR A 36 -5.85 -3.72 7.72
N PHE A 37 -4.72 -4.36 7.45
CA PHE A 37 -4.61 -5.81 7.38
C PHE A 37 -4.81 -6.48 8.75
N ALA A 38 -5.34 -7.71 8.74
CA ALA A 38 -5.47 -8.53 9.93
C ALA A 38 -4.10 -8.86 10.57
N ALA A 39 -4.11 -9.23 11.85
CA ALA A 39 -2.87 -9.46 12.60
C ALA A 39 -2.08 -10.70 12.13
N ASP A 40 -2.73 -11.65 11.48
CA ASP A 40 -2.13 -12.88 10.91
C ASP A 40 -1.78 -12.76 9.42
N HIS A 41 -2.14 -11.64 8.78
CA HIS A 41 -1.80 -11.37 7.38
C HIS A 41 -0.29 -11.18 7.20
N PRO A 42 0.32 -11.64 6.07
CA PRO A 42 1.76 -11.48 5.77
C PRO A 42 2.30 -10.08 6.03
N VAL A 43 1.56 -9.03 5.68
CA VAL A 43 1.93 -7.64 5.95
C VAL A 43 2.25 -7.40 7.42
N ASN A 44 1.33 -7.76 8.32
CA ASN A 44 1.57 -7.55 9.76
C ASN A 44 2.70 -8.44 10.29
N VAL A 45 2.77 -9.69 9.84
CA VAL A 45 3.81 -10.64 10.26
C VAL A 45 5.20 -10.11 9.89
N ARG A 46 5.37 -9.56 8.68
CA ARG A 46 6.66 -9.02 8.23
C ARG A 46 6.97 -7.66 8.86
N LEU A 47 5.98 -6.80 9.07
CA LEU A 47 6.19 -5.54 9.79
C LEU A 47 6.66 -5.76 11.23
N GLU A 48 6.06 -6.70 11.95
CA GLU A 48 6.47 -7.03 13.33
C GLU A 48 7.78 -7.83 13.39
N GLY A 49 7.92 -8.86 12.56
CA GLY A 49 9.03 -9.82 12.64
C GLY A 49 10.25 -9.48 11.79
N MET A 50 10.17 -8.52 10.87
CA MET A 50 11.30 -8.12 10.03
C MET A 50 11.60 -6.62 10.16
N PHE A 51 10.67 -5.74 9.78
CA PHE A 51 10.92 -4.31 9.84
C PHE A 51 11.20 -3.82 11.26
N LYS A 52 10.27 -4.07 12.18
CA LYS A 52 10.38 -3.62 13.58
C LYS A 52 11.61 -4.21 14.27
N GLU A 53 11.78 -5.54 14.24
CA GLU A 53 12.91 -6.16 14.94
C GLU A 53 14.24 -5.64 14.41
N THR A 54 14.38 -5.47 13.08
CA THR A 54 15.64 -5.01 12.47
C THR A 54 15.91 -3.53 12.78
N VAL A 55 14.89 -2.65 12.71
CA VAL A 55 15.05 -1.24 13.05
C VAL A 55 15.42 -1.07 14.52
N GLU A 56 14.74 -1.75 15.45
CA GLU A 56 15.02 -1.67 16.89
C GLU A 56 16.37 -2.28 17.28
N GLU A 57 16.89 -3.27 16.50
CA GLU A 57 18.22 -3.84 16.74
C GLU A 57 19.36 -2.96 16.24
N GLN A 58 19.14 -2.19 15.17
CA GLN A 58 20.19 -1.44 14.48
C GLN A 58 20.16 0.07 14.71
N THR A 59 19.08 0.59 15.34
CA THR A 59 18.94 2.01 15.69
C THR A 59 18.50 2.19 17.13
N ASP A 60 18.46 3.45 17.58
CA ASP A 60 17.86 3.80 18.88
C ASP A 60 16.33 4.06 18.78
N HIS A 61 15.72 3.87 17.60
CA HIS A 61 14.28 4.07 17.38
C HIS A 61 13.47 2.90 17.94
N ASN A 62 12.22 3.19 18.33
CA ASN A 62 11.22 2.20 18.72
C ASN A 62 10.14 2.10 17.65
N VAL A 63 9.67 0.91 17.32
CA VAL A 63 8.62 0.68 16.31
C VAL A 63 7.37 0.11 16.97
N GLU A 64 6.21 0.70 16.68
CA GLU A 64 4.91 0.24 17.14
C GLU A 64 4.00 0.00 15.94
N VAL A 65 3.58 -1.25 15.72
CA VAL A 65 2.70 -1.63 14.61
C VAL A 65 1.25 -1.71 15.10
N TYR A 66 0.34 -1.11 14.36
CA TYR A 66 -1.10 -1.02 14.67
C TYR A 66 -1.92 -1.61 13.51
N PRO A 67 -2.22 -2.92 13.55
CA PRO A 67 -3.00 -3.62 12.53
C PRO A 67 -4.50 -3.34 12.62
N ALA A 68 -5.25 -3.83 11.61
CA ALA A 68 -6.71 -3.90 11.61
C ALA A 68 -7.41 -2.58 11.99
N ASN A 69 -6.98 -1.49 11.38
CA ASN A 69 -7.58 -0.16 11.58
C ASN A 69 -7.56 0.36 13.03
N GLN A 70 -6.61 -0.09 13.87
CA GLN A 70 -6.55 0.34 15.29
C GLN A 70 -6.32 1.85 15.47
N LEU A 71 -5.75 2.52 14.48
CA LEU A 71 -5.52 3.98 14.50
C LEU A 71 -6.49 4.77 13.61
N GLY A 72 -7.60 4.16 13.20
CA GLY A 72 -8.61 4.77 12.33
C GLY A 72 -8.75 4.07 10.99
N SER A 73 -9.64 4.57 10.12
CA SER A 73 -9.78 4.09 8.74
C SER A 73 -8.52 4.36 7.91
N GLU A 74 -8.42 3.75 6.73
CA GLU A 74 -7.30 3.98 5.81
C GLU A 74 -7.15 5.47 5.46
N GLU A 75 -8.24 6.16 5.19
CA GLU A 75 -8.28 7.60 4.96
C GLU A 75 -7.72 8.37 6.16
N GLU A 76 -8.22 8.09 7.38
CA GLU A 76 -7.82 8.79 8.60
C GLU A 76 -6.34 8.62 8.92
N PHE A 77 -5.77 7.41 8.80
CA PHE A 77 -4.34 7.24 9.07
C PHE A 77 -3.46 7.72 7.92
N SER A 78 -3.92 7.74 6.67
CA SER A 78 -3.19 8.35 5.55
C SER A 78 -3.07 9.88 5.75
N GLU A 79 -4.16 10.56 6.12
CA GLU A 79 -4.12 11.97 6.51
C GLU A 79 -3.17 12.21 7.70
N ALA A 80 -3.21 11.33 8.71
CA ALA A 80 -2.35 11.45 9.89
C ALA A 80 -0.85 11.31 9.54
N VAL A 81 -0.50 10.47 8.54
CA VAL A 81 0.88 10.39 8.03
C VAL A 81 1.25 11.67 7.29
N MET A 82 0.38 12.21 6.42
CA MET A 82 0.63 13.47 5.72
C MET A 82 0.88 14.62 6.71
N MET A 83 0.12 14.68 7.80
CA MET A 83 0.25 15.69 8.86
C MET A 83 1.43 15.44 9.82
N GLY A 84 2.04 14.24 9.80
CA GLY A 84 3.11 13.83 10.71
C GLY A 84 2.62 13.47 12.12
N GLU A 85 1.33 13.17 12.29
CA GLU A 85 0.75 12.67 13.54
C GLU A 85 1.04 11.17 13.74
N ILE A 86 1.16 10.42 12.65
CA ILE A 86 1.63 9.04 12.56
C ILE A 86 2.89 9.05 11.70
N ALA A 87 3.89 8.24 12.06
CA ALA A 87 5.16 8.20 11.35
C ALA A 87 5.02 7.55 9.97
N MET A 88 4.37 6.39 9.92
CA MET A 88 4.34 5.49 8.76
C MET A 88 2.97 4.82 8.62
N ALA A 89 2.66 4.35 7.44
CA ALA A 89 1.50 3.49 7.20
C ALA A 89 1.74 2.52 6.04
N VAL A 90 1.02 1.40 6.04
CA VAL A 90 0.82 0.61 4.82
C VAL A 90 -0.59 0.86 4.33
N THR A 91 -0.67 1.35 3.10
CA THR A 91 -1.89 1.88 2.48
C THR A 91 -2.11 1.22 1.11
N GLY A 92 -3.33 1.27 0.62
CA GLY A 92 -3.70 0.84 -0.73
C GLY A 92 -4.10 2.03 -1.62
N ASN A 93 -5.34 2.00 -2.10
CA ASN A 93 -5.83 2.87 -3.18
C ASN A 93 -6.31 4.27 -2.74
N MET A 94 -6.26 4.61 -1.46
CA MET A 94 -6.88 5.85 -0.94
C MET A 94 -6.21 7.14 -1.39
N TRP A 95 -5.01 7.08 -1.97
CA TRP A 95 -4.26 8.26 -2.39
C TRP A 95 -4.93 9.08 -3.50
N GLU A 96 -5.78 8.45 -4.32
CA GLU A 96 -6.59 9.16 -5.33
C GLU A 96 -7.50 10.24 -4.74
N MET A 97 -7.91 10.10 -3.47
CA MET A 97 -8.72 11.10 -2.77
C MET A 97 -7.94 12.39 -2.47
N PHE A 98 -6.62 12.33 -2.42
CA PHE A 98 -5.73 13.46 -2.17
C PHE A 98 -5.15 14.05 -3.46
N ASP A 99 -4.93 13.22 -4.48
CA ASP A 99 -4.55 13.63 -5.83
C ASP A 99 -5.16 12.65 -6.85
N GLU A 100 -6.18 13.11 -7.57
CA GLU A 100 -6.92 12.30 -8.56
C GLU A 100 -6.02 11.69 -9.64
N ARG A 101 -4.85 12.29 -9.90
CA ARG A 101 -3.88 11.74 -10.88
C ARG A 101 -3.35 10.37 -10.49
N ILE A 102 -3.31 10.06 -9.18
CA ILE A 102 -2.80 8.75 -8.69
C ILE A 102 -3.71 7.60 -9.13
N SER A 103 -4.98 7.88 -9.45
CA SER A 103 -5.92 6.83 -9.87
C SER A 103 -5.54 6.14 -11.19
N PHE A 104 -4.58 6.66 -11.97
CA PHE A 104 -4.10 5.96 -13.16
C PHE A 104 -3.57 4.55 -12.87
N ILE A 105 -3.02 4.33 -11.67
CA ILE A 105 -2.51 3.02 -11.23
C ILE A 105 -3.64 1.99 -11.13
N GLN A 106 -4.88 2.45 -11.00
CA GLN A 106 -6.09 1.64 -10.90
C GLN A 106 -6.88 1.59 -12.21
N LEU A 107 -6.38 2.20 -13.29
CA LEU A 107 -7.02 2.05 -14.59
C LEU A 107 -7.03 0.57 -14.98
N PRO A 108 -8.14 0.09 -15.56
CA PRO A 108 -8.28 -1.33 -15.86
C PRO A 108 -7.19 -1.77 -16.85
N TYR A 109 -6.52 -2.87 -16.50
CA TYR A 109 -5.48 -3.50 -17.32
C TYR A 109 -4.30 -2.57 -17.68
N VAL A 110 -4.04 -1.51 -16.91
CA VAL A 110 -2.84 -0.69 -17.04
C VAL A 110 -1.58 -1.51 -16.76
N PHE A 111 -1.67 -2.46 -15.84
CA PHE A 111 -0.66 -3.50 -15.63
C PHE A 111 -1.17 -4.84 -16.19
N VAL A 112 -0.29 -5.58 -16.86
CA VAL A 112 -0.60 -6.87 -17.48
C VAL A 112 -0.78 -7.98 -16.45
N ASN A 113 0.07 -7.98 -15.41
CA ASN A 113 0.06 -8.95 -14.31
C ASN A 113 0.81 -8.37 -13.10
N MET A 114 0.92 -9.17 -12.02
CA MET A 114 1.57 -8.75 -10.78
C MET A 114 3.07 -8.49 -10.94
N ASP A 115 3.76 -9.29 -11.71
CA ASP A 115 5.21 -9.10 -11.97
C ASP A 115 5.46 -7.78 -12.69
N HIS A 116 4.66 -7.47 -13.72
CA HIS A 116 4.74 -6.18 -14.41
C HIS A 116 4.50 -5.01 -13.45
N ALA A 117 3.46 -5.08 -12.61
CA ALA A 117 3.17 -4.03 -11.65
C ALA A 117 4.30 -3.86 -10.62
N TYR A 118 4.83 -4.97 -10.12
CA TYR A 118 5.91 -4.95 -9.13
C TYR A 118 7.20 -4.38 -9.71
N ASP A 119 7.67 -4.89 -10.85
CA ASP A 119 8.90 -4.40 -11.48
C ASP A 119 8.80 -2.93 -11.90
N THR A 120 7.64 -2.51 -12.41
CA THR A 120 7.38 -1.12 -12.76
C THR A 120 7.43 -0.21 -11.54
N MET A 121 6.68 -0.57 -10.48
CA MET A 121 6.52 0.29 -9.31
C MET A 121 7.71 0.27 -8.35
N THR A 122 8.61 -0.72 -8.45
CA THR A 122 9.89 -0.76 -7.73
C THR A 122 11.08 -0.27 -8.58
N GLY A 123 10.85 0.04 -9.86
CA GLY A 123 11.84 0.55 -10.81
C GLY A 123 11.80 2.06 -11.02
N GLU A 124 12.51 2.52 -12.07
CA GLU A 124 12.64 3.96 -12.39
C GLU A 124 11.29 4.66 -12.64
N LEU A 125 10.30 3.96 -13.22
CA LEU A 125 8.96 4.52 -13.44
C LEU A 125 8.21 4.72 -12.10
N GLY A 126 8.35 3.79 -11.16
CA GLY A 126 7.79 3.92 -9.82
C GLY A 126 8.42 5.10 -9.06
N GLU A 127 9.74 5.27 -9.12
CA GLU A 127 10.42 6.43 -8.53
C GLU A 127 9.84 7.74 -9.09
N GLN A 128 9.63 7.84 -10.41
CA GLN A 128 9.01 9.02 -11.02
C GLN A 128 7.58 9.25 -10.51
N VAL A 129 6.75 8.21 -10.41
CA VAL A 129 5.40 8.30 -9.82
C VAL A 129 5.46 8.86 -8.40
N TYR A 130 6.37 8.35 -7.57
CA TYR A 130 6.48 8.76 -6.18
C TYR A 130 6.94 10.21 -6.05
N GLU A 131 7.93 10.63 -6.82
CA GLU A 131 8.42 12.02 -6.82
C GLU A 131 7.35 13.02 -7.30
N GLU A 132 6.60 12.68 -8.36
CA GLU A 132 5.65 13.59 -8.99
C GLU A 132 4.29 13.67 -8.26
N LEU A 133 3.83 12.55 -7.67
CA LEU A 133 2.47 12.45 -7.15
C LEU A 133 2.40 12.28 -5.63
N PHE A 134 3.32 11.56 -5.00
CA PHE A 134 3.26 11.29 -3.56
C PHE A 134 4.06 12.32 -2.74
N GLU A 135 5.25 12.73 -3.19
CA GLU A 135 6.04 13.71 -2.47
C GLU A 135 5.35 15.07 -2.27
N PRO A 136 4.56 15.61 -3.24
CA PRO A 136 3.80 16.84 -3.01
C PRO A 136 2.76 16.73 -1.89
N LEU A 137 2.32 15.52 -1.55
CA LEU A 137 1.43 15.25 -0.42
C LEU A 137 2.16 15.22 0.93
N GLY A 138 3.49 15.39 0.93
CA GLY A 138 4.31 15.39 2.15
C GLY A 138 4.68 13.99 2.65
N ILE A 139 4.58 12.99 1.81
CA ILE A 139 4.94 11.60 2.08
C ILE A 139 6.06 11.13 1.16
N GLU A 140 6.73 10.08 1.58
CA GLU A 140 7.73 9.33 0.83
C GLU A 140 7.31 7.87 0.80
N VAL A 141 7.42 7.22 -0.36
CA VAL A 141 7.12 5.79 -0.52
C VAL A 141 8.41 5.01 -0.28
N LEU A 142 8.44 4.20 0.76
CA LEU A 142 9.58 3.37 1.15
C LEU A 142 9.60 2.01 0.46
N GLY A 143 8.45 1.57 -0.07
CA GLY A 143 8.32 0.32 -0.78
C GLY A 143 6.92 0.08 -1.30
N TYR A 144 6.84 -0.83 -2.25
CA TYR A 144 5.63 -1.24 -2.94
C TYR A 144 5.49 -2.76 -2.86
N PHE A 145 4.25 -3.23 -2.81
CA PHE A 145 3.90 -4.62 -3.07
C PHE A 145 2.49 -4.70 -3.66
N SER A 146 2.20 -5.74 -4.43
CA SER A 146 0.85 -6.04 -4.87
C SER A 146 0.17 -6.98 -3.89
N GLN A 147 -1.13 -6.80 -3.73
CA GLN A 147 -2.01 -7.70 -2.97
C GLN A 147 -2.62 -8.79 -3.85
N GLY A 148 -2.31 -8.80 -5.14
CA GLY A 148 -2.86 -9.70 -6.14
C GLY A 148 -3.74 -8.99 -7.16
N GLY A 149 -4.12 -9.73 -8.20
CA GLY A 149 -5.14 -9.31 -9.16
C GLY A 149 -6.53 -9.30 -8.52
N ARG A 150 -7.31 -8.25 -8.80
CA ARG A 150 -8.68 -8.18 -8.29
C ARG A 150 -9.58 -9.13 -9.07
N ALA A 151 -10.33 -9.95 -8.36
CA ALA A 151 -11.27 -10.92 -8.88
C ALA A 151 -12.72 -10.51 -8.57
N LEU A 152 -13.63 -10.84 -9.47
CA LEU A 152 -15.07 -10.65 -9.28
C LEU A 152 -15.61 -11.84 -8.47
N SER A 153 -16.06 -11.60 -7.24
CA SER A 153 -16.62 -12.63 -6.38
C SER A 153 -18.10 -12.38 -6.13
N ASN A 154 -18.96 -13.42 -6.25
CA ASN A 154 -20.40 -13.26 -6.10
C ASN A 154 -21.09 -14.55 -5.59
N ASN A 155 -22.38 -14.43 -5.25
CA ASN A 155 -23.21 -15.56 -4.81
C ASN A 155 -24.37 -15.90 -5.77
N VAL A 156 -24.25 -15.47 -7.04
CA VAL A 156 -25.34 -15.62 -8.03
C VAL A 156 -24.99 -16.62 -9.13
N ARG A 157 -23.84 -16.43 -9.81
CA ARG A 157 -23.39 -17.27 -10.94
C ARG A 157 -21.94 -16.97 -11.31
N PRO A 158 -21.23 -17.88 -12.02
CA PRO A 158 -19.94 -17.57 -12.65
C PRO A 158 -20.07 -16.36 -13.60
N ILE A 159 -19.01 -15.54 -13.67
CA ILE A 159 -18.89 -14.40 -14.60
C ILE A 159 -17.78 -14.75 -15.61
N GLU A 160 -18.16 -15.28 -16.75
CA GLU A 160 -17.24 -15.63 -17.84
C GLU A 160 -17.20 -14.55 -18.94
N HIS A 161 -18.19 -13.64 -18.94
CA HIS A 161 -18.33 -12.54 -19.90
C HIS A 161 -18.99 -11.35 -19.19
N PRO A 162 -18.70 -10.08 -19.58
CA PRO A 162 -19.35 -8.91 -18.97
C PRO A 162 -20.88 -8.96 -18.94
N ASP A 163 -21.51 -9.58 -19.95
CA ASP A 163 -22.98 -9.71 -19.98
C ASP A 163 -23.53 -10.59 -18.83
N ASP A 164 -22.70 -11.42 -18.20
CA ASP A 164 -23.10 -12.24 -17.04
C ASP A 164 -23.28 -11.40 -15.77
N ALA A 165 -22.77 -10.15 -15.76
CA ALA A 165 -22.93 -9.22 -14.65
C ALA A 165 -24.35 -8.62 -14.55
N GLU A 166 -25.16 -8.70 -15.60
CA GLU A 166 -26.51 -8.08 -15.64
C GLU A 166 -27.38 -8.53 -14.47
N GLY A 167 -27.87 -7.57 -13.69
CA GLY A 167 -28.76 -7.79 -12.56
C GLY A 167 -28.07 -8.30 -11.28
N ILE A 168 -26.73 -8.25 -11.21
CA ILE A 168 -25.94 -8.52 -10.01
C ILE A 168 -25.59 -7.19 -9.37
N THR A 169 -25.87 -7.05 -8.07
CA THR A 169 -25.53 -5.85 -7.30
C THR A 169 -24.12 -5.97 -6.75
N MET A 170 -23.19 -5.18 -7.33
CA MET A 170 -21.77 -5.13 -6.95
C MET A 170 -21.54 -4.07 -5.90
N ARG A 171 -20.84 -4.44 -4.83
CA ARG A 171 -20.32 -3.47 -3.87
C ARG A 171 -18.99 -2.90 -4.35
N THR A 172 -18.84 -1.58 -4.26
CA THR A 172 -17.55 -0.91 -4.40
C THR A 172 -17.28 0.01 -3.21
N TRP A 173 -16.05 0.49 -3.08
CA TRP A 173 -15.77 1.68 -2.26
C TRP A 173 -16.12 2.95 -3.06
N GLU A 174 -15.89 4.14 -2.49
CA GLU A 174 -16.27 5.42 -3.09
C GLU A 174 -15.29 5.94 -4.17
N GLY A 175 -14.35 5.11 -4.65
CA GLY A 175 -13.44 5.43 -5.75
C GLY A 175 -14.19 5.60 -7.07
N THR A 176 -13.92 6.69 -7.79
CA THR A 176 -14.60 6.98 -9.06
C THR A 176 -14.25 5.95 -10.12
N THR A 177 -12.96 5.61 -10.24
CA THR A 177 -12.44 4.66 -11.23
C THR A 177 -13.08 3.28 -11.09
N ILE A 178 -13.15 2.73 -9.87
CA ILE A 178 -13.73 1.40 -9.66
C ILE A 178 -15.23 1.36 -9.91
N ILE A 179 -15.95 2.43 -9.59
CA ILE A 179 -17.39 2.53 -9.89
C ILE A 179 -17.59 2.44 -11.41
N GLU A 180 -16.82 3.19 -12.18
CA GLU A 180 -16.90 3.21 -13.65
C GLU A 180 -16.53 1.86 -14.26
N ILE A 181 -15.49 1.18 -13.75
CA ILE A 181 -15.13 -0.18 -14.18
C ILE A 181 -16.29 -1.14 -13.99
N MET A 182 -16.89 -1.19 -12.79
CA MET A 182 -17.97 -2.12 -12.48
C MET A 182 -19.24 -1.82 -13.26
N GLU A 183 -19.59 -0.55 -13.47
CA GLU A 183 -20.69 -0.13 -14.34
C GLU A 183 -20.42 -0.52 -15.81
N SER A 184 -19.18 -0.37 -16.30
CA SER A 184 -18.75 -0.78 -17.64
C SER A 184 -18.84 -2.30 -17.83
N PHE A 185 -18.56 -3.07 -16.80
CA PHE A 185 -18.75 -4.53 -16.80
C PHE A 185 -20.24 -4.93 -16.76
N GLY A 186 -21.13 -4.02 -16.42
CA GLY A 186 -22.58 -4.25 -16.44
C GLY A 186 -23.23 -4.55 -15.09
N PHE A 187 -22.53 -4.34 -14.01
CA PHE A 187 -23.09 -4.49 -12.65
C PHE A 187 -23.97 -3.31 -12.23
N ASP A 188 -24.93 -3.59 -11.35
CA ASP A 188 -25.64 -2.57 -10.59
C ASP A 188 -24.79 -2.17 -9.36
N VAL A 189 -24.14 -1.00 -9.39
CA VAL A 189 -23.16 -0.63 -8.35
C VAL A 189 -23.82 -0.04 -7.10
N THR A 190 -23.34 -0.47 -5.93
CA THR A 190 -23.69 0.08 -4.62
C THR A 190 -22.41 0.40 -3.83
N VAL A 191 -22.26 1.66 -3.44
CA VAL A 191 -21.11 2.11 -2.64
C VAL A 191 -21.36 1.89 -1.16
N MET A 192 -20.42 1.23 -0.48
CA MET A 192 -20.43 1.07 0.97
C MET A 192 -19.02 0.79 1.52
N SER A 193 -18.85 1.03 2.84
CA SER A 193 -17.59 0.76 3.52
C SER A 193 -17.26 -0.75 3.53
N MET A 194 -15.96 -1.05 3.68
CA MET A 194 -15.49 -2.44 3.77
C MET A 194 -16.06 -3.17 5.00
N ASP A 195 -16.22 -2.46 6.11
CA ASP A 195 -16.71 -3.00 7.38
C ASP A 195 -18.16 -3.49 7.31
N GLU A 196 -18.95 -2.96 6.38
CA GLU A 196 -20.36 -3.35 6.19
C GLU A 196 -20.53 -4.55 5.24
N LEU A 197 -19.50 -4.86 4.44
CA LEU A 197 -19.58 -5.78 3.30
C LEU A 197 -20.01 -7.20 3.68
N PHE A 198 -19.40 -7.82 4.70
CA PHE A 198 -19.76 -9.17 5.11
C PHE A 198 -21.26 -9.29 5.43
N THR A 199 -21.75 -8.33 6.23
CA THR A 199 -23.16 -8.29 6.63
C THR A 199 -24.08 -8.03 5.43
N ALA A 200 -23.69 -7.17 4.50
CA ALA A 200 -24.45 -6.85 3.31
C ALA A 200 -24.55 -8.03 2.36
N LEU A 201 -23.46 -8.77 2.12
CA LEU A 201 -23.45 -10.04 1.36
C LEU A 201 -24.32 -11.10 2.02
N GLN A 202 -24.17 -11.32 3.33
CA GLN A 202 -24.95 -12.30 4.09
C GLN A 202 -26.45 -12.03 4.06
N GLN A 203 -26.85 -10.76 4.01
CA GLN A 203 -28.26 -10.33 3.99
C GLN A 203 -28.81 -10.16 2.57
N GLY A 204 -27.99 -10.32 1.52
CA GLY A 204 -28.39 -10.10 0.14
C GLY A 204 -28.71 -8.64 -0.18
N VAL A 205 -28.07 -7.68 0.52
CA VAL A 205 -28.14 -6.25 0.17
C VAL A 205 -27.29 -5.99 -1.07
N VAL A 206 -26.18 -6.67 -1.18
CA VAL A 206 -25.34 -6.78 -2.37
C VAL A 206 -25.06 -8.26 -2.66
N ASP A 207 -24.79 -8.57 -3.90
CA ASP A 207 -24.58 -9.94 -4.39
C ASP A 207 -23.09 -10.23 -4.64
N ALA A 208 -22.30 -9.19 -4.86
CA ALA A 208 -20.94 -9.29 -5.35
C ALA A 208 -20.02 -8.25 -4.73
N GLN A 209 -18.73 -8.55 -4.81
CA GLN A 209 -17.63 -7.65 -4.48
C GLN A 209 -16.44 -7.93 -5.41
N ASP A 210 -15.49 -6.99 -5.49
CA ASP A 210 -14.23 -7.16 -6.18
C ASP A 210 -13.08 -6.93 -5.19
N ASN A 211 -12.22 -7.90 -5.04
CA ASN A 211 -10.96 -7.83 -4.29
C ASN A 211 -10.04 -8.98 -4.72
N PRO A 212 -8.75 -8.91 -4.43
CA PRO A 212 -7.86 -10.06 -4.56
C PRO A 212 -8.37 -11.27 -3.76
N VAL A 213 -8.04 -12.47 -4.23
CA VAL A 213 -8.47 -13.72 -3.58
C VAL A 213 -7.95 -13.80 -2.14
N SER A 214 -6.68 -13.45 -1.92
CA SER A 214 -6.07 -13.44 -0.58
C SER A 214 -6.79 -12.48 0.38
N ALA A 215 -7.12 -11.27 -0.06
CA ALA A 215 -7.87 -10.31 0.74
C ALA A 215 -9.26 -10.82 1.11
N THR A 216 -9.97 -11.42 0.16
CA THR A 216 -11.29 -12.02 0.35
C THR A 216 -11.25 -13.16 1.37
N TYR A 217 -10.20 -13.99 1.32
CA TYR A 217 -9.97 -15.10 2.24
C TYR A 217 -9.70 -14.62 3.68
N HIS A 218 -8.74 -13.72 3.87
CA HIS A 218 -8.39 -13.22 5.19
C HIS A 218 -9.51 -12.42 5.87
N GLN A 219 -10.43 -11.85 5.08
CA GLN A 219 -11.64 -11.20 5.59
C GLN A 219 -12.78 -12.20 5.89
N GLY A 220 -12.61 -13.47 5.55
CA GLY A 220 -13.60 -14.51 5.78
C GLY A 220 -14.85 -14.42 4.88
N TRP A 221 -14.77 -13.70 3.76
CA TRP A 221 -15.95 -13.46 2.90
C TRP A 221 -16.34 -14.67 2.08
N PHE A 222 -15.47 -15.67 1.92
CA PHE A 222 -15.83 -16.94 1.28
C PHE A 222 -16.85 -17.78 2.06
N GLU A 223 -17.19 -17.40 3.30
CA GLU A 223 -18.33 -17.98 4.01
C GLU A 223 -19.69 -17.62 3.38
N VAL A 224 -19.74 -16.57 2.54
CA VAL A 224 -20.98 -15.99 1.95
C VAL A 224 -20.87 -15.74 0.45
N LEU A 225 -19.82 -16.24 -0.22
CA LEU A 225 -19.60 -16.14 -1.66
C LEU A 225 -19.47 -17.54 -2.27
N ASP A 226 -20.03 -17.74 -3.45
CA ASP A 226 -20.11 -19.04 -4.11
C ASP A 226 -19.25 -19.12 -5.39
N TYR A 227 -18.94 -17.97 -6.03
CA TYR A 227 -18.26 -17.89 -7.33
C TYR A 227 -17.16 -16.85 -7.31
N VAL A 228 -16.03 -17.17 -7.95
CA VAL A 228 -14.90 -16.23 -8.17
C VAL A 228 -14.52 -16.29 -9.65
N SER A 229 -14.39 -15.13 -10.28
CA SER A 229 -13.88 -15.01 -11.64
C SER A 229 -12.60 -14.15 -11.62
N THR A 230 -11.47 -14.77 -11.99
CA THR A 230 -10.12 -14.19 -11.92
C THR A 230 -9.87 -13.26 -13.09
N THR A 231 -10.58 -12.14 -13.14
CA THR A 231 -10.47 -11.14 -14.22
C THR A 231 -9.23 -10.28 -14.15
N GLU A 232 -8.59 -10.18 -13.00
CA GLU A 232 -7.38 -9.38 -12.74
C GLU A 232 -7.42 -7.96 -13.35
N HIS A 233 -8.62 -7.39 -13.38
CA HIS A 233 -8.90 -6.11 -14.03
C HIS A 233 -8.16 -4.92 -13.41
N ILE A 234 -7.69 -5.05 -12.18
CA ILE A 234 -6.78 -4.14 -11.47
C ILE A 234 -5.77 -5.00 -10.70
N ILE A 235 -4.50 -4.69 -10.80
CA ILE A 235 -3.48 -5.21 -9.87
C ILE A 235 -3.48 -4.30 -8.64
N ALA A 236 -3.89 -4.84 -7.49
CA ALA A 236 -4.13 -4.06 -6.28
C ALA A 236 -2.82 -3.54 -5.66
N PRO A 237 -2.54 -2.23 -5.73
CA PRO A 237 -1.31 -1.66 -5.18
C PRO A 237 -1.37 -1.51 -3.67
N ASN A 238 -0.22 -1.66 -3.03
CA ASN A 238 0.01 -1.25 -1.65
C ASN A 238 1.36 -0.56 -1.52
N TYR A 239 1.38 0.45 -0.66
CA TYR A 239 2.53 1.30 -0.45
C TYR A 239 2.91 1.32 1.02
N PHE A 240 4.17 1.12 1.34
CA PHE A 240 4.71 1.45 2.65
C PHE A 240 5.17 2.90 2.59
N VAL A 241 4.46 3.77 3.28
CA VAL A 241 4.68 5.22 3.23
C VAL A 241 5.14 5.77 4.57
N VAL A 242 5.89 6.88 4.50
CA VAL A 242 6.38 7.61 5.67
C VAL A 242 6.16 9.11 5.52
N ASN A 243 6.01 9.83 6.62
CA ASN A 243 6.02 11.29 6.62
C ASN A 243 7.39 11.81 6.17
N LYS A 244 7.44 12.55 5.06
CA LYS A 244 8.68 13.06 4.46
C LYS A 244 9.46 13.98 5.41
N ASN A 245 8.79 14.80 6.23
CA ASN A 245 9.49 15.67 7.18
C ASN A 245 10.13 14.87 8.31
N LEU A 246 9.50 13.78 8.75
CA LEU A 246 10.09 12.89 9.74
C LEU A 246 11.38 12.30 9.18
N MET A 247 11.36 11.70 7.99
CA MET A 247 12.55 11.12 7.35
C MET A 247 13.68 12.14 7.19
N ASN A 248 13.37 13.35 6.73
CA ASN A 248 14.34 14.41 6.56
C ASN A 248 14.98 14.90 7.87
N ASN A 249 14.37 14.66 9.02
CA ASN A 249 14.88 15.04 10.33
C ASN A 249 15.70 13.91 11.00
N LEU A 250 15.65 12.69 10.49
CA LEU A 250 16.47 11.59 10.97
C LEU A 250 17.94 11.78 10.58
N PRO A 251 18.89 11.21 11.36
CA PRO A 251 20.28 11.07 10.91
C PRO A 251 20.34 10.32 9.58
N GLU A 252 21.23 10.74 8.69
CA GLU A 252 21.36 10.13 7.34
C GLU A 252 21.56 8.61 7.38
N GLU A 253 22.31 8.11 8.37
CA GLU A 253 22.57 6.67 8.56
C GLU A 253 21.29 5.91 8.92
N ASP A 254 20.46 6.48 9.83
CA ASP A 254 19.20 5.87 10.25
C ASP A 254 18.18 5.91 9.11
N ARG A 255 18.12 7.03 8.37
CA ARG A 255 17.23 7.17 7.21
C ARG A 255 17.50 6.11 6.16
N GLN A 256 18.76 5.99 5.71
CA GLN A 256 19.16 5.01 4.70
C GLN A 256 18.87 3.58 5.17
N LEU A 257 19.14 3.31 6.45
CA LEU A 257 18.86 1.99 7.02
C LEU A 257 17.36 1.66 7.03
N ILE A 258 16.51 2.63 7.39
CA ILE A 258 15.05 2.46 7.39
C ILE A 258 14.52 2.24 5.96
N GLU A 259 15.04 2.99 4.98
CA GLU A 259 14.72 2.83 3.56
C GLU A 259 15.07 1.41 3.08
N ASP A 260 16.29 0.95 3.34
CA ASP A 260 16.78 -0.38 2.95
C ASP A 260 15.93 -1.50 3.60
N ILE A 261 15.65 -1.40 4.91
CA ILE A 261 14.84 -2.41 5.62
C ILE A 261 13.39 -2.40 5.12
N ALA A 262 12.82 -1.24 4.81
CA ALA A 262 11.46 -1.13 4.31
C ALA A 262 11.34 -1.78 2.91
N ALA A 263 12.29 -1.52 2.02
CA ALA A 263 12.34 -2.14 0.69
C ALA A 263 12.45 -3.67 0.79
N ASP A 264 13.37 -4.18 1.62
CA ASP A 264 13.50 -5.62 1.85
C ASP A 264 12.23 -6.23 2.46
N THR A 265 11.58 -5.51 3.38
CA THR A 265 10.34 -5.98 4.03
C THR A 265 9.19 -6.04 3.04
N THR A 266 9.01 -5.04 2.18
CA THR A 266 7.94 -5.02 1.17
C THR A 266 8.18 -6.05 0.06
N ALA A 267 9.42 -6.29 -0.33
CA ALA A 267 9.78 -7.37 -1.25
C ALA A 267 9.38 -8.74 -0.67
N GLN A 268 9.68 -8.98 0.61
CA GLN A 268 9.31 -10.25 1.24
C GLN A 268 7.79 -10.38 1.45
N ILE A 269 7.08 -9.28 1.71
CA ILE A 269 5.61 -9.28 1.76
C ILE A 269 5.04 -9.69 0.39
N HIS A 270 5.59 -9.14 -0.69
CA HIS A 270 5.16 -9.46 -2.04
C HIS A 270 5.36 -10.96 -2.36
N GLU A 271 6.53 -11.50 -2.07
CA GLU A 271 6.83 -12.94 -2.24
C GLU A 271 5.86 -13.81 -1.43
N ASP A 272 5.62 -13.48 -0.16
CA ASP A 272 4.72 -14.26 0.71
C ASP A 272 3.27 -14.26 0.17
N ILE A 273 2.79 -13.13 -0.37
CA ILE A 273 1.44 -13.04 -0.95
C ILE A 273 1.33 -13.88 -2.22
N MET A 274 2.36 -13.85 -3.07
CA MET A 274 2.41 -14.67 -4.29
C MET A 274 2.42 -16.16 -3.98
N GLU A 275 3.21 -16.59 -3.00
CA GLU A 275 3.28 -18.00 -2.58
C GLU A 275 1.99 -18.49 -1.94
N GLU A 276 1.27 -17.60 -1.21
CA GLU A 276 0.04 -17.96 -0.49
C GLU A 276 -1.17 -18.10 -1.43
N GLU A 277 -1.20 -17.40 -2.57
CA GLU A 277 -2.38 -17.30 -3.42
C GLU A 277 -2.84 -18.67 -3.98
N GLU A 278 -1.92 -19.50 -4.46
CA GLU A 278 -2.23 -20.85 -4.94
C GLU A 278 -2.80 -21.74 -3.82
N GLU A 279 -2.21 -21.67 -2.62
CA GLU A 279 -2.66 -22.44 -1.44
C GLU A 279 -4.05 -21.99 -0.97
N ILE A 280 -4.33 -20.68 -1.07
CA ILE A 280 -5.65 -20.11 -0.73
C ILE A 280 -6.72 -20.61 -1.71
N ILE A 281 -6.45 -20.58 -3.02
CA ILE A 281 -7.41 -21.06 -4.03
C ILE A 281 -7.79 -22.50 -3.75
N GLU A 282 -6.81 -23.40 -3.58
CA GLU A 282 -7.05 -24.82 -3.25
C GLU A 282 -7.87 -24.96 -1.95
N THR A 283 -7.53 -24.18 -0.91
CA THR A 283 -8.25 -24.21 0.38
C THR A 283 -9.69 -23.75 0.23
N VAL A 284 -9.94 -22.68 -0.54
CA VAL A 284 -11.26 -22.11 -0.74
C VAL A 284 -12.16 -23.05 -1.53
N GLU A 285 -11.64 -23.71 -2.57
CA GLU A 285 -12.37 -24.74 -3.30
C GLU A 285 -12.73 -25.94 -2.42
N GLU A 286 -11.78 -26.44 -1.62
CA GLU A 286 -12.00 -27.65 -0.80
C GLU A 286 -12.86 -27.41 0.44
N GLU A 287 -12.66 -26.30 1.15
CA GLU A 287 -13.31 -26.05 2.45
C GLU A 287 -14.64 -25.30 2.32
N TYR A 288 -14.73 -24.34 1.38
CA TYR A 288 -15.92 -23.51 1.19
C TYR A 288 -16.76 -23.94 -0.01
N GLY A 289 -16.17 -24.71 -0.95
CA GLY A 289 -16.85 -25.19 -2.14
C GLY A 289 -17.13 -24.10 -3.17
N VAL A 290 -16.32 -23.05 -3.15
CA VAL A 290 -16.40 -21.93 -4.10
C VAL A 290 -15.93 -22.38 -5.47
N GLU A 291 -16.63 -21.98 -6.51
CA GLU A 291 -16.29 -22.27 -7.91
C GLU A 291 -15.45 -21.13 -8.48
N PHE A 292 -14.21 -21.47 -8.90
CA PHE A 292 -13.33 -20.54 -9.60
C PHE A 292 -13.48 -20.67 -11.11
N THR A 293 -13.46 -19.53 -11.80
CA THR A 293 -13.40 -19.44 -13.26
C THR A 293 -12.30 -18.51 -13.68
N ASP A 294 -11.61 -18.85 -14.76
CA ASP A 294 -10.59 -18.03 -15.41
C ASP A 294 -11.15 -17.58 -16.78
N PRO A 295 -11.83 -16.42 -16.84
CA PRO A 295 -12.50 -15.96 -18.03
C PRO A 295 -11.51 -15.42 -19.06
N ASP A 296 -11.92 -15.45 -20.35
CA ASP A 296 -11.27 -14.62 -21.36
C ASP A 296 -11.47 -13.14 -20.99
N VAL A 297 -10.39 -12.43 -20.73
CA VAL A 297 -10.44 -11.02 -20.28
C VAL A 297 -10.62 -10.02 -21.43
N GLU A 298 -10.43 -10.43 -22.70
CA GLU A 298 -10.55 -9.52 -23.86
C GLU A 298 -11.91 -8.79 -23.90
N PRO A 299 -13.08 -9.43 -23.65
CA PRO A 299 -14.37 -8.74 -23.58
C PRO A 299 -14.48 -7.70 -22.44
N PHE A 300 -13.79 -7.91 -21.32
CA PHE A 300 -13.75 -6.97 -20.20
C PHE A 300 -12.83 -5.77 -20.53
N MET A 301 -11.70 -6.03 -21.18
CA MET A 301 -10.80 -4.99 -21.67
C MET A 301 -11.52 -4.09 -22.71
N GLU A 302 -12.24 -4.67 -23.66
CA GLU A 302 -13.03 -3.91 -24.65
C GLU A 302 -14.07 -2.97 -24.01
N ARG A 303 -14.66 -3.37 -22.87
CA ARG A 303 -15.66 -2.54 -22.14
C ARG A 303 -15.02 -1.31 -21.48
N THR A 304 -13.75 -1.37 -21.15
CA THR A 304 -13.04 -0.35 -20.35
C THR A 304 -11.91 0.36 -21.14
N GLU A 305 -11.67 0.01 -22.41
CA GLU A 305 -10.58 0.59 -23.21
C GLU A 305 -10.63 2.13 -23.31
N HIS A 306 -11.83 2.72 -23.24
CA HIS A 306 -12.04 4.16 -23.31
C HIS A 306 -11.48 4.89 -22.08
N MET A 307 -11.43 4.25 -20.91
CA MET A 307 -11.09 4.89 -19.64
C MET A 307 -9.67 5.43 -19.60
N ILE A 308 -8.71 4.76 -20.26
CA ILE A 308 -7.32 5.23 -20.32
C ILE A 308 -7.23 6.53 -21.11
N GLU A 309 -7.89 6.60 -22.28
CA GLU A 309 -7.87 7.80 -23.12
C GLU A 309 -8.62 8.96 -22.45
N GLU A 310 -9.75 8.71 -21.83
CA GLU A 310 -10.50 9.73 -21.07
C GLU A 310 -9.69 10.25 -19.89
N PHE A 311 -8.99 9.36 -19.17
CA PHE A 311 -8.10 9.77 -18.10
C PHE A 311 -6.95 10.67 -18.58
N ILE A 312 -6.33 10.32 -19.71
CA ILE A 312 -5.27 11.15 -20.32
C ILE A 312 -5.83 12.51 -20.79
N GLU A 313 -7.08 12.56 -21.30
CA GLU A 313 -7.71 13.82 -21.66
C GLU A 313 -7.94 14.72 -20.43
N ASP A 314 -8.33 14.16 -19.31
CA ASP A 314 -8.55 14.89 -18.06
C ASP A 314 -7.23 15.29 -17.38
N PHE A 315 -6.22 14.44 -17.45
CA PHE A 315 -4.89 14.64 -16.85
C PHE A 315 -3.74 14.52 -17.89
N PRO A 316 -3.62 15.46 -18.84
CA PRO A 316 -2.63 15.33 -19.92
C PRO A 316 -1.16 15.16 -19.47
N GLY A 317 -0.85 15.55 -18.24
CA GLY A 317 0.49 15.38 -17.66
C GLY A 317 0.87 13.94 -17.33
N THR A 318 -0.09 13.00 -17.36
CA THR A 318 0.14 11.58 -17.05
C THR A 318 0.33 10.71 -18.31
N GLU A 319 0.14 11.26 -19.52
CA GLU A 319 0.17 10.48 -20.75
C GLU A 319 1.49 9.72 -20.94
N ASP A 320 2.63 10.42 -20.85
CA ASP A 320 3.94 9.80 -21.07
C ASP A 320 4.16 8.63 -20.09
N LEU A 321 3.81 8.84 -18.81
CA LEU A 321 3.96 7.83 -17.77
C LEU A 321 3.08 6.60 -18.01
N ILE A 322 1.80 6.80 -18.36
CA ILE A 322 0.87 5.69 -18.64
C ILE A 322 1.35 4.91 -19.89
N ARG A 323 1.81 5.61 -20.94
CA ARG A 323 2.32 4.94 -22.14
C ARG A 323 3.60 4.16 -21.89
N ASP A 324 4.53 4.70 -21.09
CA ASP A 324 5.76 4.02 -20.71
C ASP A 324 5.47 2.75 -19.89
N ILE A 325 4.47 2.79 -18.98
CA ILE A 325 4.01 1.60 -18.25
C ILE A 325 3.43 0.57 -19.22
N GLN A 326 2.55 0.98 -20.14
CA GLN A 326 1.97 0.04 -21.12
C GLN A 326 3.04 -0.57 -22.03
N GLU A 327 4.06 0.21 -22.48
CA GLU A 327 5.17 -0.29 -23.30
C GLU A 327 6.02 -1.31 -22.51
N ALA A 328 6.30 -1.04 -21.22
CA ALA A 328 7.00 -1.99 -20.36
C ALA A 328 6.22 -3.30 -20.20
N GLY A 329 4.89 -3.25 -20.21
CA GLY A 329 4.02 -4.41 -20.13
C GLY A 329 4.12 -5.39 -21.30
N GLU A 330 4.59 -4.94 -22.50
CA GLU A 330 4.74 -5.83 -23.65
C GLU A 330 5.70 -7.01 -23.40
N GLU A 331 6.66 -6.87 -22.48
CA GLU A 331 7.60 -7.93 -22.09
C GLU A 331 6.97 -9.04 -21.24
N TYR A 332 5.79 -8.78 -20.66
CA TYR A 332 5.05 -9.68 -19.74
C TYR A 332 3.84 -10.38 -20.42
N ILE A 333 3.62 -10.13 -21.71
CA ILE A 333 2.59 -10.82 -22.53
C ILE A 333 3.23 -12.07 -23.11
N ASP A 334 2.81 -13.26 -22.66
CA ASP A 334 3.26 -14.56 -23.19
C ASP A 334 2.64 -14.91 -24.57
#